data_517b5dc1ae8500f489d48f62418a25bd
#
_entry.id   517b5dc1ae8500f489d48f62418a25bd
#
_cell.length_a   1.000
_cell.length_b   1.000
_cell.length_c   1.000
_cell.angle_alpha   90.00
_cell.angle_beta   90.00
_cell.angle_gamma   90.00
#
_symmetry.space_group_name_H-M   'P 1'
#
loop_
_entity.id
_entity.type
_entity.pdbx_description
1 polymer ?
#
loop_
_entity_poly.entity_id
_entity_poly.type
_entity_poly.pdbx_seq_one_letter_code
_entity_poly.pdbx_strand_id
1 'polypeptide(L)'
;MSNKQKVRVGVIGAGRWSSRAHIPGWVRSDLCDLVCICDADEELARARAEQFGVPEWCTDAEAMICREDLDVIDVCTRDEHGESHEPLTTLALEKGKHVLVEKPVAQDFRRVRELDALAKSKGLKTKVGLTFRYAPAIQYMLSLIHI
;
A
#
# COMPACT_ATOMS: atom_id res chain seq x y z
N MET A 1 9.86 3.88 -28.26
CA MET A 1 9.81 3.78 -26.79
C MET A 1 8.56 2.96 -26.48
N SER A 2 8.68 1.80 -25.84
CA SER A 2 7.53 0.94 -25.49
C SER A 2 6.63 1.72 -24.54
N ASN A 3 5.38 1.93 -24.94
CA ASN A 3 4.35 2.52 -24.09
C ASN A 3 3.98 1.48 -23.01
N LYS A 4 4.80 1.36 -21.98
CA LYS A 4 4.55 0.45 -20.90
C LYS A 4 3.35 0.98 -20.13
N GLN A 5 2.26 0.22 -20.09
CA GLN A 5 1.08 0.59 -19.31
C GLN A 5 1.50 0.85 -17.86
N LYS A 6 1.15 2.00 -17.32
CA LYS A 6 1.44 2.35 -15.93
C LYS A 6 0.62 1.50 -14.98
N VAL A 7 1.19 1.19 -13.85
CA VAL A 7 0.52 0.47 -12.75
C VAL A 7 -0.48 1.40 -12.08
N ARG A 8 -1.71 0.97 -11.91
CA ARG A 8 -2.79 1.75 -11.32
C ARG A 8 -2.93 1.45 -9.83
N VAL A 9 -2.84 2.47 -9.00
CA VAL A 9 -2.71 2.36 -7.54
C VAL A 9 -3.89 3.00 -6.84
N GLY A 10 -4.42 2.31 -5.81
CA GLY A 10 -5.33 2.86 -4.81
C GLY A 10 -4.65 2.89 -3.44
N VAL A 11 -4.78 4.00 -2.71
CA VAL A 11 -4.24 4.16 -1.35
C VAL A 11 -5.37 4.16 -0.33
N ILE A 12 -5.31 3.27 0.66
CA ILE A 12 -6.23 3.21 1.79
C ILE A 12 -5.56 3.79 3.02
N GLY A 13 -6.11 4.85 3.55
CA GLY A 13 -5.57 5.65 4.63
C GLY A 13 -4.93 6.94 4.12
N ALA A 14 -5.55 8.07 4.44
CA ALA A 14 -5.14 9.42 4.05
C ALA A 14 -4.45 10.20 5.18
N GLY A 15 -4.04 9.50 6.24
CA GLY A 15 -3.45 10.06 7.44
C GLY A 15 -2.08 10.72 7.24
N ARG A 16 -1.49 11.14 8.37
CA ARG A 16 -0.23 11.90 8.36
C ARG A 16 0.94 11.15 7.71
N TRP A 17 1.05 9.83 7.94
CA TRP A 17 2.15 9.07 7.37
C TRP A 17 1.96 8.84 5.88
N SER A 18 0.77 8.46 5.47
CA SER A 18 0.40 8.31 4.07
C SER A 18 0.68 9.58 3.26
N SER A 19 0.24 10.74 3.78
CA SER A 19 0.44 12.04 3.11
C SER A 19 1.91 12.52 3.08
N ARG A 20 2.78 12.00 3.94
CA ARG A 20 4.21 12.36 3.96
C ARG A 20 5.09 11.43 3.14
N ALA A 21 4.73 10.16 3.04
CA ALA A 21 5.58 9.13 2.47
C ALA A 21 4.93 8.42 1.25
N HIS A 22 3.77 7.78 1.45
CA HIS A 22 3.16 6.91 0.44
C HIS A 22 2.61 7.69 -0.75
N ILE A 23 1.66 8.58 -0.52
CA ILE A 23 1.00 9.37 -1.57
C ILE A 23 2.03 10.14 -2.42
N PRO A 24 2.97 10.92 -1.82
CA PRO A 24 4.00 11.60 -2.60
C PRO A 24 4.93 10.65 -3.37
N GLY A 25 5.16 9.45 -2.84
CA GLY A 25 5.95 8.42 -3.52
C GLY A 25 5.27 7.94 -4.80
N TRP A 26 4.00 7.64 -4.72
CA TRP A 26 3.20 7.22 -5.87
C TRP A 26 3.05 8.32 -6.91
N VAL A 27 2.70 9.54 -6.48
CA VAL A 27 2.49 10.69 -7.39
C VAL A 27 3.76 11.08 -8.16
N ARG A 28 4.94 10.92 -7.55
CA ARG A 28 6.22 11.24 -8.21
C ARG A 28 6.76 10.14 -9.13
N SER A 29 6.16 8.96 -9.10
CA SER A 29 6.63 7.84 -9.91
C SER A 29 6.11 7.90 -11.34
N ASP A 30 6.99 7.83 -12.32
CA ASP A 30 6.61 7.72 -13.72
C ASP A 30 6.08 6.33 -14.12
N LEU A 31 6.16 5.36 -13.22
CA LEU A 31 5.81 3.95 -13.46
C LEU A 31 4.36 3.63 -13.06
N CYS A 32 3.69 4.52 -12.36
CA CYS A 32 2.34 4.30 -11.86
C CYS A 32 1.47 5.55 -11.95
N ASP A 33 0.16 5.33 -11.89
CA ASP A 33 -0.84 6.36 -11.71
C ASP A 33 -1.57 6.11 -10.38
N LEU A 34 -1.52 7.08 -9.46
CA LEU A 34 -2.35 7.06 -8.28
C LEU A 34 -3.76 7.49 -8.66
N VAL A 35 -4.70 6.55 -8.60
CA VAL A 35 -6.06 6.71 -9.14
C VAL A 35 -7.04 7.18 -8.07
N CYS A 36 -6.95 6.62 -6.87
CA CYS A 36 -7.93 6.86 -5.81
C CYS A 36 -7.28 6.87 -4.44
N ILE A 37 -7.75 7.78 -3.58
CA ILE A 37 -7.43 7.81 -2.15
C ILE A 37 -8.70 7.46 -1.37
N CYS A 38 -8.59 6.51 -0.43
CA CYS A 38 -9.68 6.10 0.44
C CYS A 38 -9.34 6.39 1.90
N ASP A 39 -10.30 6.96 2.63
CA ASP A 39 -10.24 7.06 4.09
C ASP A 39 -11.67 7.04 4.64
N ALA A 40 -11.87 6.48 5.84
CA ALA A 40 -13.17 6.50 6.52
C ALA A 40 -13.65 7.93 6.83
N ASP A 41 -12.71 8.86 6.98
CA ASP A 41 -12.96 10.29 7.08
C ASP A 41 -13.04 10.88 5.66
N GLU A 42 -14.27 11.23 5.25
CA GLU A 42 -14.57 11.78 3.92
C GLU A 42 -13.83 13.09 3.64
N GLU A 43 -13.78 13.98 4.63
CA GLU A 43 -13.11 15.29 4.48
C GLU A 43 -11.61 15.09 4.28
N LEU A 44 -11.02 14.14 5.01
CA LEU A 44 -9.60 13.80 4.89
C LEU A 44 -9.30 13.17 3.53
N ALA A 45 -10.09 12.21 3.07
CA ALA A 45 -9.93 11.57 1.76
C ALA A 45 -9.97 12.60 0.63
N ARG A 46 -11.00 13.46 0.63
CA ARG A 46 -11.17 14.54 -0.35
C ARG A 46 -10.02 15.53 -0.31
N ALA A 47 -9.68 16.04 0.87
CA ALA A 47 -8.62 17.04 1.02
C ALA A 47 -7.25 16.51 0.52
N ARG A 48 -6.96 15.22 0.72
CA ARG A 48 -5.72 14.62 0.21
C ARG A 48 -5.76 14.40 -1.30
N ALA A 49 -6.88 13.98 -1.85
CA ALA A 49 -7.03 13.87 -3.30
C ALA A 49 -6.80 15.22 -3.99
N GLU A 50 -7.42 16.28 -3.49
CA GLU A 50 -7.23 17.64 -3.98
C GLU A 50 -5.76 18.12 -3.82
N GLN A 51 -5.18 17.91 -2.63
CA GLN A 51 -3.79 18.34 -2.32
C GLN A 51 -2.76 17.73 -3.27
N PHE A 52 -2.96 16.47 -3.65
CA PHE A 52 -1.99 15.73 -4.45
C PHE A 52 -2.39 15.57 -5.93
N GLY A 53 -3.52 16.16 -6.33
CA GLY A 53 -4.02 16.07 -7.70
C GLY A 53 -4.46 14.65 -8.10
N VAL A 54 -4.94 13.86 -7.13
CA VAL A 54 -5.46 12.51 -7.38
C VAL A 54 -6.91 12.63 -7.87
N PRO A 55 -7.28 11.96 -8.98
CA PRO A 55 -8.57 12.19 -9.62
C PRO A 55 -9.77 11.75 -8.81
N GLU A 56 -9.61 10.75 -7.95
CA GLU A 56 -10.73 10.16 -7.24
C GLU A 56 -10.43 9.98 -5.74
N TRP A 57 -11.50 10.00 -4.97
CA TRP A 57 -11.49 9.64 -3.55
C TRP A 57 -12.77 8.88 -3.18
N CYS A 58 -12.71 8.08 -2.10
CA CYS A 58 -13.85 7.36 -1.58
C CYS A 58 -13.71 7.11 -0.06
N THR A 59 -14.77 6.56 0.55
CA THR A 59 -14.78 6.19 1.97
C THR A 59 -14.93 4.69 2.18
N ASP A 60 -15.20 3.93 1.13
CA ASP A 60 -15.40 2.48 1.18
C ASP A 60 -14.15 1.77 0.62
N ALA A 61 -13.32 1.25 1.54
CA ALA A 61 -12.09 0.56 1.20
C ALA A 61 -12.35 -0.79 0.48
N GLU A 62 -13.42 -1.51 0.85
CA GLU A 62 -13.75 -2.79 0.24
C GLU A 62 -14.22 -2.60 -1.21
N ALA A 63 -15.08 -1.62 -1.43
CA ALA A 63 -15.52 -1.26 -2.78
C ALA A 63 -14.32 -0.83 -3.65
N MET A 64 -13.36 -0.06 -3.11
CA MET A 64 -12.15 0.32 -3.84
C MET A 64 -11.28 -0.89 -4.17
N ILE A 65 -11.07 -1.81 -3.24
CA ILE A 65 -10.29 -3.04 -3.47
C ILE A 65 -10.91 -3.90 -4.58
N CYS A 66 -12.25 -3.93 -4.67
CA CYS A 66 -12.97 -4.71 -5.68
C CYS A 66 -12.93 -4.12 -7.10
N ARG A 67 -12.40 -2.92 -7.30
CA ARG A 67 -12.30 -2.28 -8.62
C ARG A 67 -11.37 -3.07 -9.54
N GLU A 68 -11.82 -3.32 -10.77
CA GLU A 68 -11.05 -4.05 -11.79
C GLU A 68 -9.90 -3.23 -12.37
N ASP A 69 -10.03 -1.90 -12.33
CA ASP A 69 -9.06 -0.98 -12.90
C ASP A 69 -7.86 -0.65 -11.99
N LEU A 70 -7.77 -1.23 -10.80
CA LEU A 70 -6.63 -1.09 -9.90
C LEU A 70 -5.75 -2.34 -9.93
N ASP A 71 -4.44 -2.16 -10.01
CA ASP A 71 -3.45 -3.24 -9.98
C ASP A 71 -2.87 -3.43 -8.57
N VAL A 72 -2.69 -2.33 -7.83
CA VAL A 72 -2.04 -2.28 -6.52
C VAL A 72 -2.93 -1.58 -5.50
N ILE A 73 -3.01 -2.16 -4.32
CA ILE A 73 -3.58 -1.52 -3.13
C ILE A 73 -2.45 -1.22 -2.14
N ASP A 74 -2.37 0.03 -1.73
CA ASP A 74 -1.47 0.48 -0.68
C ASP A 74 -2.27 0.69 0.61
N VAL A 75 -2.03 -0.18 1.62
CA VAL A 75 -2.74 -0.16 2.90
C VAL A 75 -1.89 0.61 3.91
N CYS A 76 -2.29 1.83 4.20
CA CYS A 76 -1.61 2.77 5.09
C CYS A 76 -2.57 3.40 6.12
N THR A 77 -3.47 2.61 6.67
CA THR A 77 -4.42 3.03 7.70
C THR A 77 -3.71 3.35 9.01
N ARG A 78 -4.36 4.14 9.88
CA ARG A 78 -3.88 4.32 11.24
C ARG A 78 -4.22 3.06 12.05
N ASP A 79 -3.20 2.27 12.30
CA ASP A 79 -3.35 0.99 12.96
C ASP A 79 -2.13 0.72 13.86
N GLU A 80 -2.34 0.83 15.17
CA GLU A 80 -1.26 0.65 16.15
C GLU A 80 -0.96 -0.84 16.40
N HIS A 81 -1.90 -1.72 16.08
CA HIS A 81 -1.84 -3.15 16.41
C HIS A 81 -1.98 -4.09 15.19
N GLY A 82 -2.12 -3.58 13.97
CA GLY A 82 -2.30 -4.38 12.75
C GLY A 82 -3.73 -4.91 12.54
N GLU A 83 -4.70 -4.36 13.27
CA GLU A 83 -6.09 -4.86 13.25
C GLU A 83 -6.80 -4.59 11.93
N SER A 84 -6.50 -3.47 11.28
CA SER A 84 -7.07 -3.10 9.99
C SER A 84 -6.19 -3.50 8.79
N HIS A 85 -4.88 -3.62 8.97
CA HIS A 85 -3.96 -3.96 7.89
C HIS A 85 -4.19 -5.38 7.37
N GLU A 86 -4.36 -6.36 8.28
CA GLU A 86 -4.54 -7.77 7.92
C GLU A 86 -5.80 -8.02 7.07
N PRO A 87 -7.02 -7.59 7.48
CA PRO A 87 -8.22 -7.84 6.71
C PRO A 87 -8.18 -7.19 5.33
N LEU A 88 -7.73 -5.94 5.23
CA LEU A 88 -7.62 -5.23 3.95
C LEU A 88 -6.58 -5.86 3.03
N THR A 89 -5.44 -6.30 3.58
CA THR A 89 -4.41 -7.03 2.82
C THR A 89 -4.95 -8.37 2.33
N THR A 90 -5.66 -9.11 3.17
CA THR A 90 -6.29 -10.39 2.81
C THR A 90 -7.24 -10.19 1.65
N LEU A 91 -8.18 -9.26 1.77
CA LEU A 91 -9.16 -8.97 0.72
C LEU A 91 -8.48 -8.54 -0.59
N ALA A 92 -7.48 -7.66 -0.52
CA ALA A 92 -6.75 -7.21 -1.71
C ALA A 92 -6.07 -8.39 -2.44
N LEU A 93 -5.41 -9.29 -1.71
CA LEU A 93 -4.82 -10.49 -2.28
C LEU A 93 -5.86 -11.46 -2.85
N GLU A 94 -7.00 -11.64 -2.16
CA GLU A 94 -8.12 -12.45 -2.66
C GLU A 94 -8.68 -11.92 -3.98
N LYS A 95 -8.74 -10.59 -4.12
CA LYS A 95 -9.18 -9.90 -5.35
C LYS A 95 -8.08 -9.78 -6.42
N GLY A 96 -6.92 -10.41 -6.21
CA GLY A 96 -5.85 -10.45 -7.20
C GLY A 96 -5.04 -9.17 -7.30
N LYS A 97 -5.02 -8.34 -6.25
CA LYS A 97 -4.25 -7.10 -6.22
C LYS A 97 -2.85 -7.33 -5.64
N HIS A 98 -1.85 -6.64 -6.19
CA HIS A 98 -0.58 -6.47 -5.52
C HIS A 98 -0.75 -5.57 -4.30
N VAL A 99 0.06 -5.75 -3.26
CA VAL A 99 -0.12 -5.02 -2.00
C VAL A 99 1.18 -4.39 -1.49
N LEU A 100 1.14 -3.10 -1.20
CA LEU A 100 2.03 -2.45 -0.25
C LEU A 100 1.24 -2.27 1.05
N VAL A 101 1.78 -2.67 2.19
CA VAL A 101 1.11 -2.54 3.48
C VAL A 101 2.05 -1.97 4.53
N GLU A 102 1.56 -1.03 5.34
CA GLU A 102 2.31 -0.52 6.48
C GLU A 102 2.45 -1.57 7.59
N LYS A 103 3.45 -1.33 8.41
CA LYS A 103 3.72 -2.16 9.60
C LYS A 103 2.83 -1.70 10.78
N PRO A 104 2.40 -2.64 11.66
CA PRO A 104 2.50 -4.09 11.54
C PRO A 104 1.49 -4.65 10.54
N VAL A 105 1.85 -5.70 9.82
CA VAL A 105 0.97 -6.34 8.82
C VAL A 105 -0.19 -7.07 9.47
N ALA A 106 0.09 -7.76 10.57
CA ALA A 106 -0.85 -8.50 11.40
C ALA A 106 -0.31 -8.62 12.82
N GLN A 107 -1.14 -9.01 13.77
CA GLN A 107 -0.76 -9.22 15.19
C GLN A 107 0.03 -10.52 15.39
N ASP A 108 -0.23 -11.56 14.58
CA ASP A 108 0.41 -12.86 14.65
C ASP A 108 1.26 -13.14 13.41
N PHE A 109 2.51 -13.56 13.62
CA PHE A 109 3.41 -13.93 12.52
C PHE A 109 2.89 -15.09 11.66
N ARG A 110 2.04 -15.97 12.20
CA ARG A 110 1.39 -17.05 11.45
C ARG A 110 0.49 -16.48 10.37
N ARG A 111 -0.25 -15.42 10.70
CA ARG A 111 -1.09 -14.73 9.72
C ARG A 111 -0.26 -14.09 8.61
N VAL A 112 0.89 -13.51 8.96
CA VAL A 112 1.82 -12.96 7.93
C VAL A 112 2.30 -14.05 6.97
N ARG A 113 2.61 -15.27 7.49
CA ARG A 113 2.97 -16.42 6.65
C ARG A 113 1.83 -16.89 5.75
N GLU A 114 0.60 -16.89 6.25
CA GLU A 114 -0.59 -17.23 5.44
C GLU A 114 -0.81 -16.22 4.31
N LEU A 115 -0.66 -14.94 4.59
CA LEU A 115 -0.73 -13.88 3.57
C LEU A 115 0.38 -14.01 2.51
N ASP A 116 1.60 -14.33 2.93
CA ASP A 116 2.72 -14.58 2.01
C ASP A 116 2.44 -15.80 1.12
N ALA A 117 1.91 -16.89 1.71
CA ALA A 117 1.52 -18.07 0.96
C ALA A 117 0.39 -17.79 -0.05
N LEU A 118 -0.63 -17.02 0.37
CA LEU A 118 -1.72 -16.58 -0.50
C LEU A 118 -1.20 -15.73 -1.67
N ALA A 119 -0.35 -14.75 -1.40
CA ALA A 119 0.26 -13.92 -2.44
C ALA A 119 1.06 -14.76 -3.44
N LYS A 120 1.91 -15.68 -2.97
CA LYS A 120 2.70 -16.58 -3.80
C LYS A 120 1.83 -17.48 -4.65
N SER A 121 0.77 -18.07 -4.09
CA SER A 121 -0.13 -18.95 -4.83
C SER A 121 -0.83 -18.27 -6.01
N LYS A 122 -1.01 -16.96 -5.92
CA LYS A 122 -1.63 -16.11 -6.95
C LYS A 122 -0.61 -15.37 -7.83
N GLY A 123 0.69 -15.53 -7.61
CA GLY A 123 1.74 -14.80 -8.34
C GLY A 123 1.77 -13.30 -8.03
N LEU A 124 1.18 -12.87 -6.90
CA LEU A 124 1.08 -11.47 -6.50
C LEU A 124 2.35 -10.99 -5.79
N LYS A 125 2.62 -9.71 -5.90
CA LYS A 125 3.74 -9.05 -5.22
C LYS A 125 3.21 -8.37 -3.95
N THR A 126 3.94 -8.56 -2.86
CA THR A 126 3.68 -7.90 -1.59
C THR A 126 4.92 -7.18 -1.09
N LYS A 127 4.71 -6.06 -0.41
CA LYS A 127 5.78 -5.31 0.24
C LYS A 127 5.28 -4.74 1.56
N VAL A 128 6.13 -4.78 2.58
CA VAL A 128 5.86 -4.15 3.88
C VAL A 128 6.61 -2.83 3.98
N GLY A 129 6.00 -1.81 4.55
CA GLY A 129 6.51 -0.47 4.76
C GLY A 129 7.67 -0.39 5.78
N LEU A 130 8.66 -1.25 5.66
CA LEU A 130 9.87 -1.26 6.49
C LEU A 130 10.89 -0.24 5.96
N THR A 131 10.57 1.04 6.08
CA THR A 131 11.32 2.15 5.46
C THR A 131 12.80 2.18 5.85
N PHE A 132 13.14 1.89 7.09
CA PHE A 132 14.54 1.87 7.55
C PHE A 132 15.40 0.83 6.84
N ARG A 133 14.81 -0.25 6.31
CA ARG A 133 15.55 -1.25 5.53
C ARG A 133 16.26 -0.64 4.31
N TYR A 134 15.76 0.49 3.80
CA TYR A 134 16.28 1.18 2.63
C TYR A 134 17.16 2.38 2.96
N ALA A 135 17.33 2.72 4.24
CA ALA A 135 18.24 3.78 4.66
C ALA A 135 19.69 3.35 4.40
N PRO A 136 20.52 4.17 3.73
CA PRO A 136 21.89 3.81 3.39
C PRO A 136 22.74 3.38 4.60
N ALA A 137 22.56 4.05 5.75
CA ALA A 137 23.26 3.69 6.98
C ALA A 137 22.88 2.29 7.49
N ILE A 138 21.59 1.93 7.42
CA ILE A 138 21.13 0.59 7.82
C ILE A 138 21.61 -0.47 6.83
N GLN A 139 21.58 -0.17 5.53
CA GLN A 139 22.13 -1.08 4.51
C GLN A 139 23.61 -1.33 4.70
N TYR A 140 24.38 -0.27 5.01
CA TYR A 140 25.79 -0.42 5.34
C TYR A 140 25.99 -1.30 6.58
N MET A 141 25.27 -1.05 7.68
CA MET A 141 25.32 -1.90 8.88
C MET A 141 24.98 -3.35 8.57
N LEU A 142 23.93 -3.61 7.79
CA LEU A 142 23.55 -4.97 7.39
C LEU A 142 24.63 -5.65 6.55
N SER A 143 25.36 -4.92 5.71
CA SER A 143 26.46 -5.46 4.93
C SER A 143 27.63 -5.94 5.80
N LEU A 144 27.83 -5.33 6.97
CA LEU A 144 28.90 -5.71 7.90
C LEU A 144 28.59 -7.00 8.69
N ILE A 145 27.33 -7.34 8.89
CA ILE A 145 26.92 -8.55 9.62
C ILE A 145 26.66 -9.76 8.72
N HIS A 146 26.69 -9.59 7.42
CA HIS A 146 26.53 -10.67 6.42
C HIS A 146 27.84 -11.04 5.73
N ILE A 147 28.98 -10.72 6.34
CA ILE A 147 30.31 -11.10 5.84
C ILE A 147 30.63 -12.54 6.24
#